data_777538a94e6c2696a41af351ffe337af
#
_entry.id   777538a94e6c2696a41af351ffe337af
#
_cell.length_a   1.000
_cell.length_b   1.000
_cell.length_c   1.000
_cell.angle_alpha   90.00
_cell.angle_beta   90.00
_cell.angle_gamma   90.00
#
_symmetry.space_group_name_H-M   'P 1'
#
loop_
_entity.id
_entity.type
_entity.pdbx_description
1 polymer ?
#
loop_
_entity_poly.entity_id
_entity_poly.type
_entity_poly.pdbx_seq_one_letter_code
_entity_poly.pdbx_strand_id
1 'polypeptide(L)'
;EEILRDLSSGFLDGVVAIRCLDEGIDLPDLRMGFLLASSTNPRQFVQRRGRLLRNAPGKNRAIIYDFFVQPPDLGGKLDDNGFNMERSFFQRELSRIVEFCRMAENGPEALHSLHDLRLQYNLLSE
;
A
#
# COMPACT_ATOMS: atom_id res chain seq x y z
N GLU A 1 18.28 -7.40 -14.86
CA GLU A 1 17.57 -8.06 -16.01
C GLU A 1 17.45 -9.57 -15.82
N GLU A 2 18.51 -10.27 -15.37
CA GLU A 2 18.52 -11.72 -15.15
C GLU A 2 17.45 -12.16 -14.12
N ILE A 3 17.40 -11.53 -12.95
CA ILE A 3 16.42 -11.83 -11.90
C ILE A 3 14.97 -11.70 -12.40
N LEU A 4 14.70 -10.70 -13.23
CA LEU A 4 13.35 -10.48 -13.77
C LEU A 4 12.96 -11.52 -14.81
N ARG A 5 13.92 -11.96 -15.61
CA ARG A 5 13.74 -13.08 -16.55
C ARG A 5 13.46 -14.37 -15.80
N ASP A 6 14.21 -14.64 -14.73
CA ASP A 6 14.05 -15.84 -13.91
C ASP A 6 12.71 -15.85 -13.17
N LEU A 7 12.22 -14.67 -12.73
CA LEU A 7 10.88 -14.52 -12.19
C LEU A 7 9.81 -14.79 -13.25
N SER A 8 9.94 -14.21 -14.44
CA SER A 8 8.98 -14.39 -15.54
C SER A 8 8.95 -15.83 -16.07
N SER A 9 10.06 -16.54 -16.02
CA SER A 9 10.15 -17.95 -16.44
C SER A 9 9.66 -18.93 -15.38
N GLY A 10 9.35 -18.47 -14.16
CA GLY A 10 8.96 -19.32 -13.04
C GLY A 10 10.12 -20.03 -12.34
N PHE A 11 11.36 -19.65 -12.64
CA PHE A 11 12.53 -20.16 -11.93
C PHE A 11 12.64 -19.57 -10.52
N LEU A 12 12.14 -18.34 -10.33
CA LEU A 12 11.97 -17.69 -9.03
C LEU A 12 10.49 -17.52 -8.72
N ASP A 13 10.10 -17.83 -7.49
CA ASP A 13 8.73 -17.67 -7.00
C ASP A 13 8.38 -16.22 -6.63
N GLY A 14 9.40 -15.43 -6.31
CA GLY A 14 9.22 -14.04 -5.92
C GLY A 14 10.51 -13.24 -5.88
N VAL A 15 10.37 -11.94 -5.80
CA VAL A 15 11.47 -10.98 -5.70
C VAL A 15 11.18 -9.96 -4.63
N VAL A 16 12.17 -9.66 -3.80
CA VAL A 16 12.15 -8.53 -2.87
C VAL A 16 12.93 -7.37 -3.49
N ALA A 17 12.31 -6.21 -3.57
CA ALA A 17 12.90 -5.04 -4.21
C ALA A 17 12.75 -3.80 -3.34
N ILE A 18 13.80 -2.98 -3.28
CA ILE A 18 13.80 -1.68 -2.64
C ILE A 18 13.99 -0.62 -3.74
N ARG A 19 12.98 0.23 -3.95
CA ARG A 19 12.97 1.33 -4.93
C ARG A 19 13.13 0.92 -6.41
N CYS A 20 13.46 -0.31 -6.69
CA CYS A 20 13.71 -0.79 -8.05
C CYS A 20 12.45 -0.84 -8.94
N LEU A 21 11.26 -0.91 -8.33
CA LEU A 21 9.99 -0.97 -9.06
C LEU A 21 9.50 0.42 -9.54
N ASP A 22 10.22 1.48 -9.20
CA ASP A 22 9.82 2.85 -9.54
C ASP A 22 10.20 3.22 -10.98
N GLU A 23 11.22 2.54 -11.58
CA GLU A 23 11.74 2.88 -12.90
C GLU A 23 11.85 1.65 -13.82
N GLY A 24 11.25 1.73 -15.00
CA GLY A 24 11.58 0.89 -16.16
C GLY A 24 11.29 -0.62 -16.09
N ILE A 25 10.83 -1.17 -14.97
CA ILE A 25 10.58 -2.59 -14.84
C ILE A 25 9.15 -2.92 -15.26
N ASP A 26 9.03 -3.76 -16.27
CA ASP A 26 7.76 -4.29 -16.75
C ASP A 26 7.63 -5.76 -16.34
N LEU A 27 6.69 -6.05 -15.45
CA LEU A 27 6.37 -7.39 -14.98
C LEU A 27 4.85 -7.60 -15.07
N PRO A 28 4.30 -7.80 -16.26
CA PRO A 28 2.86 -7.93 -16.45
C PRO A 28 2.28 -9.16 -15.74
N ASP A 29 3.08 -10.20 -15.52
CA ASP A 29 2.64 -11.47 -14.92
C ASP A 29 2.59 -11.44 -13.38
N LEU A 30 2.97 -10.35 -12.74
CA LEU A 30 2.84 -10.22 -11.29
C LEU A 30 1.37 -10.28 -10.87
N ARG A 31 1.06 -11.23 -9.99
CA ARG A 31 -0.29 -11.49 -9.48
C ARG A 31 -0.47 -11.07 -8.03
N MET A 32 0.63 -10.96 -7.30
CA MET A 32 0.63 -10.67 -5.87
C MET A 32 1.77 -9.70 -5.54
N GLY A 33 1.48 -8.73 -4.70
CA GLY A 33 2.46 -7.77 -4.20
C GLY A 33 2.30 -7.51 -2.72
N PHE A 34 3.42 -7.41 -2.02
CA PHE A 34 3.49 -7.03 -0.61
C PHE A 34 4.20 -5.69 -0.51
N LEU A 35 3.50 -4.66 -0.03
CA LEU A 35 4.02 -3.31 0.16
C LEU A 35 4.35 -3.10 1.64
N LEU A 36 5.57 -3.44 2.05
CA LEU A 36 6.01 -3.38 3.44
C LEU A 36 6.36 -1.97 3.89
N ALA A 37 6.89 -1.16 2.98
CA ALA A 37 7.21 0.24 3.25
C ALA A 37 6.85 1.06 2.01
N SER A 38 5.74 1.75 2.06
CA SER A 38 5.28 2.57 0.95
C SER A 38 5.69 4.02 1.14
N SER A 39 6.18 4.64 0.07
CA SER A 39 6.42 6.08 0.05
C SER A 39 5.10 6.83 0.10
N THR A 40 5.05 7.91 0.87
CA THR A 40 3.95 8.87 0.85
C THR A 40 3.97 9.75 -0.39
N ASN A 41 4.96 9.61 -1.27
CA ASN A 41 5.01 10.32 -2.54
C ASN A 41 3.95 9.77 -3.51
N PRO A 42 2.92 10.54 -3.87
CA PRO A 42 1.80 10.06 -4.67
C PRO A 42 2.23 9.52 -6.05
N ARG A 43 3.26 10.09 -6.66
CA ARG A 43 3.75 9.67 -7.99
C ARG A 43 4.37 8.28 -7.94
N GLN A 44 5.26 8.04 -6.98
CA GLN A 44 5.91 6.73 -6.81
C GLN A 44 4.88 5.65 -6.50
N PHE A 45 3.94 5.98 -5.65
CA PHE A 45 2.86 5.12 -5.24
C PHE A 45 1.96 4.70 -6.41
N VAL A 46 1.50 5.65 -7.22
CA VAL A 46 0.68 5.39 -8.42
C VAL A 46 1.45 4.53 -9.44
N GLN A 47 2.75 4.78 -9.62
CA GLN A 47 3.58 4.00 -10.52
C GLN A 47 3.73 2.54 -10.07
N ARG A 48 4.01 2.31 -8.78
CA ARG A 48 4.10 0.94 -8.22
C ARG A 48 2.80 0.17 -8.39
N ARG A 49 1.70 0.79 -8.04
CA ARG A 49 0.37 0.22 -8.22
C ARG A 49 0.09 -0.12 -9.67
N GLY A 50 0.33 0.80 -10.58
CA GLY A 50 0.09 0.61 -12.00
C GLY A 50 0.84 -0.57 -12.60
N ARG A 51 2.00 -0.91 -12.06
CA ARG A 51 2.79 -2.08 -12.50
C ARG A 51 2.21 -3.40 -12.01
N LEU A 52 1.80 -3.45 -10.73
CA LEU A 52 1.15 -4.64 -10.16
C LEU A 52 -0.22 -4.91 -10.80
N LEU A 53 -0.90 -3.87 -11.24
CA LEU A 53 -2.26 -3.97 -11.81
C LEU A 53 -2.28 -4.13 -13.33
N ARG A 54 -1.14 -4.21 -14.00
CA ARG A 54 -1.11 -4.41 -15.46
C ARG A 54 -1.83 -5.70 -15.86
N ASN A 55 -2.60 -5.58 -16.93
CA ASN A 55 -3.26 -6.72 -17.51
C ASN A 55 -2.23 -7.64 -18.22
N ALA A 56 -2.44 -8.94 -18.07
CA ALA A 56 -1.68 -9.97 -18.77
C ALA A 56 -2.63 -11.13 -19.15
N PRO A 57 -2.29 -11.91 -20.17
CA PRO A 57 -3.09 -13.08 -20.53
C PRO A 57 -3.29 -14.01 -19.32
N GLY A 58 -4.55 -14.38 -19.05
CA GLY A 58 -4.90 -15.23 -17.91
C GLY A 58 -4.82 -14.56 -16.53
N LYS A 59 -4.60 -13.24 -16.46
CA LYS A 59 -4.61 -12.46 -15.23
C LYS A 59 -5.89 -11.64 -15.13
N ASN A 60 -6.78 -12.06 -14.25
CA ASN A 60 -8.05 -11.36 -14.00
C ASN A 60 -7.97 -10.39 -12.83
N ARG A 61 -7.04 -10.62 -11.89
CA ARG A 61 -6.86 -9.85 -10.65
C ARG A 61 -5.39 -9.75 -10.26
N ALA A 62 -5.09 -8.73 -9.48
CA ALA A 62 -3.88 -8.64 -8.68
C ALA A 62 -4.26 -8.51 -7.21
N ILE A 63 -3.54 -9.20 -6.33
CA ILE A 63 -3.71 -9.12 -4.88
C ILE A 63 -2.58 -8.26 -4.33
N ILE A 64 -2.94 -7.22 -3.59
CA ILE A 64 -1.98 -6.32 -2.95
C ILE A 64 -2.18 -6.37 -1.45
N TYR A 65 -1.14 -6.76 -0.73
CA TYR A 65 -1.05 -6.67 0.72
C TYR A 65 -0.29 -5.38 1.05
N ASP A 66 -1.02 -4.38 1.53
CA ASP A 66 -0.45 -3.10 1.92
C ASP A 66 -0.35 -3.00 3.44
N PHE A 67 0.87 -2.82 3.93
CA PHE A 67 1.15 -2.71 5.35
C PHE A 67 1.32 -1.24 5.72
N PHE A 68 0.67 -0.83 6.76
CA PHE A 68 0.86 0.50 7.33
C PHE A 68 1.27 0.41 8.80
N VAL A 69 1.96 1.44 9.26
CA VAL A 69 2.37 1.54 10.66
C VAL A 69 1.23 2.14 11.46
N GLN A 70 0.73 1.39 12.42
CA GLN A 70 -0.23 1.90 13.39
C GLN A 70 0.54 2.54 14.54
N PRO A 71 0.17 3.77 14.96
CA PRO A 71 0.71 4.36 16.18
C PRO A 71 0.43 3.45 17.40
N PRO A 72 1.35 3.37 18.35
CA PRO A 72 1.13 2.58 19.55
C PRO A 72 0.00 3.17 20.39
N ASP A 73 -0.83 2.33 20.98
CA ASP A 73 -1.82 2.78 21.96
C ASP A 73 -1.09 3.14 23.27
N LEU A 74 -0.95 4.43 23.52
CA LEU A 74 -0.33 4.96 24.72
C LEU A 74 -1.35 5.27 25.85
N GLY A 75 -2.59 4.81 25.72
CA GLY A 75 -3.62 4.91 26.76
C GLY A 75 -3.93 6.35 27.16
N GLY A 76 -3.94 7.28 26.21
CA GLY A 76 -4.25 8.69 26.45
C GLY A 76 -3.12 9.47 27.13
N LYS A 77 -1.89 8.94 27.13
CA LYS A 77 -0.71 9.60 27.76
C LYS A 77 -0.04 10.65 26.88
N LEU A 78 -0.55 10.86 25.67
CA LEU A 78 -0.04 11.88 24.78
C LEU A 78 -0.52 13.25 25.20
N ASP A 79 0.38 14.23 25.18
CA ASP A 79 0.01 15.64 25.16
C ASP A 79 -0.60 16.03 23.79
N ASP A 80 -1.14 17.22 23.67
CA ASP A 80 -1.76 17.71 22.43
C ASP A 80 -0.79 17.71 21.24
N ASN A 81 0.48 17.96 21.47
CA ASN A 81 1.50 17.94 20.42
C ASN A 81 1.79 16.53 19.93
N GLY A 82 1.93 15.57 20.83
CA GLY A 82 2.11 14.16 20.49
C GLY A 82 0.93 13.61 19.72
N PHE A 83 -0.29 13.91 20.16
CA PHE A 83 -1.51 13.52 19.47
C PHE A 83 -1.58 14.11 18.04
N ASN A 84 -1.27 15.39 17.87
CA ASN A 84 -1.28 16.03 16.56
C ASN A 84 -0.23 15.47 15.61
N MET A 85 0.94 15.07 16.11
CA MET A 85 1.97 14.39 15.33
C MET A 85 1.50 13.02 14.85
N GLU A 86 0.94 12.21 15.72
CA GLU A 86 0.40 10.89 15.37
C GLU A 86 -0.76 11.01 14.40
N ARG A 87 -1.67 11.93 14.64
CA ARG A 87 -2.79 12.23 13.74
C ARG A 87 -2.31 12.60 12.35
N SER A 88 -1.32 13.48 12.25
CA SER A 88 -0.75 13.92 10.96
C SER A 88 -0.04 12.79 10.24
N PHE A 89 0.66 11.91 10.95
CA PHE A 89 1.26 10.73 10.40
C PHE A 89 0.19 9.76 9.86
N PHE A 90 -0.80 9.43 10.70
CA PHE A 90 -1.87 8.51 10.31
C PHE A 90 -2.72 9.05 9.16
N GLN A 91 -2.99 10.36 9.13
CA GLN A 91 -3.71 11.01 8.01
C GLN A 91 -3.01 10.80 6.67
N ARG A 92 -1.68 10.91 6.63
CA ARG A 92 -0.89 10.64 5.41
C ARG A 92 -0.98 9.18 4.97
N GLU A 93 -0.87 8.25 5.92
CA GLU A 93 -1.02 6.83 5.65
C GLU A 93 -2.44 6.50 5.19
N LEU A 94 -3.45 7.08 5.85
CA LEU A 94 -4.85 6.89 5.49
C LEU A 94 -5.15 7.39 4.08
N SER A 95 -4.65 8.57 3.70
CA SER A 95 -4.86 9.11 2.34
C SER A 95 -4.32 8.17 1.26
N ARG A 96 -3.18 7.52 1.53
CA ARG A 96 -2.61 6.50 0.65
C ARG A 96 -3.50 5.25 0.56
N ILE A 97 -4.00 4.77 1.69
CA ILE A 97 -4.88 3.59 1.75
C ILE A 97 -6.21 3.87 1.06
N VAL A 98 -6.81 5.03 1.29
CA VAL A 98 -8.06 5.45 0.62
C VAL A 98 -7.91 5.44 -0.89
N GLU A 99 -6.78 5.90 -1.42
CA GLU A 99 -6.52 5.89 -2.85
C GLU A 99 -6.43 4.46 -3.42
N PHE A 100 -5.89 3.50 -2.68
CA PHE A 100 -5.96 2.08 -3.05
C PHE A 100 -7.37 1.54 -3.01
N CYS A 101 -8.08 1.82 -1.93
CA CYS A 101 -9.43 1.30 -1.71
C CYS A 101 -10.43 1.76 -2.77
N ARG A 102 -10.26 2.97 -3.32
CA ARG A 102 -11.12 3.50 -4.40
C ARG A 102 -11.15 2.60 -5.65
N MET A 103 -10.11 1.83 -5.88
CA MET A 103 -9.95 0.99 -7.06
C MET A 103 -9.95 -0.51 -6.74
N ALA A 104 -9.99 -0.88 -5.47
CA ALA A 104 -10.01 -2.27 -5.05
C ALA A 104 -11.44 -2.81 -4.98
N GLU A 105 -11.64 -4.06 -5.37
CA GLU A 105 -12.93 -4.74 -5.27
C GLU A 105 -13.45 -4.78 -3.83
N ASN A 106 -12.54 -4.99 -2.86
CA ASN A 106 -12.83 -5.00 -1.43
C ASN A 106 -12.57 -3.66 -0.73
N GLY A 107 -12.51 -2.57 -1.47
CA GLY A 107 -12.18 -1.25 -0.94
C GLY A 107 -13.06 -0.78 0.23
N PRO A 108 -14.39 -0.87 0.13
CA PRO A 108 -15.28 -0.50 1.23
C PRO A 108 -15.05 -1.30 2.52
N GLU A 109 -14.82 -2.60 2.39
CA GLU A 109 -14.53 -3.49 3.52
C GLU A 109 -13.18 -3.15 4.16
N ALA A 110 -12.15 -2.93 3.34
CA ALA A 110 -10.83 -2.53 3.82
C ALA A 110 -10.87 -1.18 4.56
N LEU A 111 -11.62 -0.20 4.06
CA LEU A 111 -11.82 1.07 4.76
C LEU A 111 -12.62 0.93 6.05
N HIS A 112 -13.60 0.03 6.07
CA HIS A 112 -14.37 -0.24 7.28
C HIS A 112 -13.51 -0.83 8.39
N SER A 113 -12.54 -1.66 8.07
CA SER A 113 -11.60 -2.22 9.06
C SER A 113 -10.76 -1.15 9.78
N LEU A 114 -10.63 0.05 9.20
CA LEU A 114 -9.92 1.19 9.79
C LEU A 114 -10.84 2.17 10.53
N HIS A 115 -12.12 1.84 10.67
CA HIS A 115 -13.12 2.76 11.22
C HIS A 115 -12.75 3.26 12.62
N ASP A 116 -12.35 2.37 13.52
CA ASP A 116 -12.03 2.72 14.91
C ASP A 116 -10.79 3.63 14.99
N LEU A 117 -9.77 3.38 14.18
CA LEU A 117 -8.61 4.26 14.07
C LEU A 117 -8.98 5.64 13.51
N ARG A 118 -9.83 5.69 12.49
CA ARG A 118 -10.31 6.95 11.92
C ARG A 118 -11.10 7.75 12.94
N LEU A 119 -11.90 7.08 13.76
CA LEU A 119 -12.65 7.71 14.86
C LEU A 119 -11.70 8.26 15.92
N GLN A 120 -10.74 7.46 16.36
CA GLN A 120 -9.74 7.84 17.37
C GLN A 120 -8.99 9.13 17.02
N TYR A 121 -8.63 9.30 15.75
CA TYR A 121 -7.87 10.46 15.25
C TYR A 121 -8.74 11.54 14.60
N ASN A 122 -10.06 11.47 14.71
CA ASN A 122 -11.00 12.42 14.09
C ASN A 122 -10.80 12.56 12.57
N LEU A 123 -10.67 11.44 11.85
CA LEU A 123 -10.41 11.36 10.41
C LEU A 123 -11.54 10.64 9.65
N LEU A 124 -12.77 10.72 10.11
CA LEU A 124 -13.90 10.04 9.46
C LEU A 124 -14.31 10.65 8.11
N SER A 125 -13.95 11.91 7.89
CA SER A 125 -14.28 12.65 6.66
C SER A 125 -13.25 12.46 5.53
N GLU A 126 -12.17 11.74 5.77
CA GLU A 126 -11.08 11.52 4.80
C GLU A 126 -11.35 10.36 3.84
#